data_1e3d5bc4e52d0581ea1a570a81a235ee
#
_entry.id   1e3d5bc4e52d0581ea1a570a81a235ee
#
_cell.length_a   1.000
_cell.length_b   1.000
_cell.length_c   1.000
_cell.angle_alpha   90.00
_cell.angle_beta   90.00
_cell.angle_gamma   90.00
#
_symmetry.space_group_name_H-M   'P 1'
#
loop_
_entity.id
_entity.type
_entity.pdbx_description
1 polymer ?
#
loop_
_entity_poly.entity_id
_entity_poly.type
_entity_poly.pdbx_seq_one_letter_code
_entity_poly.pdbx_strand_id
1 'polypeptide(L)'
;MVKSRRSKMLARNGMFYPIIVFAAFLAFIYLTFGDLWVSSPEETLKLSFVERNGTQFYADGQVFYVNGWNSYWFMEHAVDVGRRPRVRTMLQAAAKMGLTVCRTWAFNDGAYNALQISPGKFDERVFRALDLVIAEARRHGIRLILCLVNNLKAYGGKTQYVKWAWQEGIGLSSSNDSFFYDPNIRRYFKNYVKTVLTRKNTVTGLEYRDDPTIFAWELINEPRCMTDPTGDTLQVSFDLYPHCN
;
A
#
# COMPACT_ATOMS: atom_id res chain seq x y z
N MET A 1 15.80 25.07 75.97
CA MET A 1 15.81 23.93 75.05
C MET A 1 14.53 23.83 74.20
N VAL A 2 13.83 24.91 73.87
CA VAL A 2 12.52 24.92 73.15
C VAL A 2 12.65 25.54 71.74
N LYS A 3 13.67 26.30 71.41
CA LYS A 3 13.86 26.97 70.12
C LYS A 3 14.27 26.03 68.92
N SER A 4 14.81 24.84 69.18
CA SER A 4 15.33 23.95 68.14
C SER A 4 14.27 23.09 67.44
N ARG A 5 13.12 22.83 68.07
CA ARG A 5 12.08 21.97 67.44
C ARG A 5 11.16 22.73 66.46
N ARG A 6 10.94 24.03 66.61
CA ARG A 6 10.10 24.85 65.74
C ARG A 6 10.74 25.12 64.37
N SER A 7 12.04 25.27 64.28
CA SER A 7 12.75 25.53 63.03
C SER A 7 12.80 24.30 62.09
N LYS A 8 12.83 23.09 62.66
CA LYS A 8 12.86 21.84 61.88
C LYS A 8 11.48 21.47 61.31
N MET A 9 10.38 21.92 61.92
CA MET A 9 9.01 21.69 61.44
C MET A 9 8.63 22.63 60.28
N LEU A 10 9.10 23.88 60.31
CA LEU A 10 8.89 24.88 59.23
C LEU A 10 9.69 24.53 57.96
N ALA A 11 10.91 24.00 58.09
CA ALA A 11 11.71 23.59 56.96
C ALA A 11 11.18 22.33 56.25
N ARG A 12 10.44 21.48 57.00
CA ARG A 12 9.87 20.24 56.43
C ARG A 12 8.56 20.52 55.63
N ASN A 13 7.78 21.53 56.03
CA ASN A 13 6.55 21.91 55.32
C ASN A 13 6.85 22.79 54.11
N GLY A 14 7.92 23.57 54.07
CA GLY A 14 8.34 24.38 52.92
C GLY A 14 8.77 23.58 51.69
N MET A 15 9.23 22.34 51.89
CA MET A 15 9.68 21.48 50.79
C MET A 15 8.54 20.77 50.07
N PHE A 16 7.36 20.68 50.70
CA PHE A 16 6.19 20.06 50.06
C PHE A 16 5.39 21.03 49.16
N TYR A 17 5.50 22.34 49.43
CA TYR A 17 4.78 23.33 48.67
C TYR A 17 5.12 23.38 47.18
N PRO A 18 6.38 23.39 46.75
CA PRO A 18 6.75 23.35 45.33
C PRO A 18 6.33 22.05 44.66
N ILE A 19 6.31 20.91 45.37
CA ILE A 19 5.88 19.61 44.84
C ILE A 19 4.36 19.62 44.57
N ILE A 20 3.57 20.18 45.49
CA ILE A 20 2.12 20.30 45.34
C ILE A 20 1.78 21.26 44.19
N VAL A 21 2.47 22.39 44.08
CA VAL A 21 2.29 23.33 42.96
C VAL A 21 2.65 22.72 41.62
N PHE A 22 3.76 21.98 41.58
CA PHE A 22 4.16 21.28 40.35
C PHE A 22 3.17 20.17 39.95
N ALA A 23 2.70 19.38 40.92
CA ALA A 23 1.67 18.36 40.66
C ALA A 23 0.35 18.96 40.18
N ALA A 24 -0.09 20.10 40.78
CA ALA A 24 -1.27 20.82 40.34
C ALA A 24 -1.10 21.39 38.93
N PHE A 25 0.08 21.89 38.59
CA PHE A 25 0.40 22.38 37.25
C PHE A 25 0.40 21.24 36.19
N LEU A 26 0.97 20.07 36.52
CA LEU A 26 0.90 18.90 35.64
C LEU A 26 -0.54 18.41 35.48
N ALA A 27 -1.33 18.38 36.54
CA ALA A 27 -2.76 18.04 36.47
C ALA A 27 -3.54 19.06 35.63
N PHE A 28 -3.25 20.35 35.75
CA PHE A 28 -3.84 21.40 34.92
C PHE A 28 -3.49 21.20 33.43
N ILE A 29 -2.22 20.94 33.12
CA ILE A 29 -1.79 20.61 31.72
C ILE A 29 -2.53 19.36 31.22
N TYR A 30 -2.61 18.32 32.03
CA TYR A 30 -3.30 17.09 31.64
C TYR A 30 -4.81 17.33 31.43
N LEU A 31 -5.47 18.09 32.29
CA LEU A 31 -6.90 18.38 32.18
C LEU A 31 -7.23 19.37 31.05
N THR A 32 -6.31 20.30 30.71
CA THR A 32 -6.54 21.31 29.66
C THR A 32 -6.08 20.83 28.27
N PHE A 33 -5.06 19.97 28.21
CA PHE A 33 -4.43 19.52 26.96
C PHE A 33 -4.44 18.01 26.80
N GLY A 34 -4.96 17.24 27.75
CA GLY A 34 -5.00 15.79 27.71
C GLY A 34 -5.74 15.26 26.48
N ASP A 35 -6.84 15.90 26.11
CA ASP A 35 -7.62 15.55 24.92
C ASP A 35 -6.88 15.83 23.60
N LEU A 36 -5.89 16.74 23.62
CA LEU A 36 -5.02 16.99 22.47
C LEU A 36 -3.93 15.91 22.30
N TRP A 37 -3.64 15.15 23.37
CA TRP A 37 -2.64 14.07 23.37
C TRP A 37 -3.27 12.69 23.23
N VAL A 38 -4.54 12.55 23.56
CA VAL A 38 -5.34 11.38 23.17
C VAL A 38 -5.73 11.60 21.72
N SER A 39 -4.87 11.17 20.80
CA SER A 39 -5.30 10.98 19.42
C SER A 39 -6.53 10.06 19.52
N SER A 40 -7.72 10.59 19.20
CA SER A 40 -8.92 9.79 19.01
C SER A 40 -8.52 8.60 18.13
N PRO A 41 -8.97 7.36 18.41
CA PRO A 41 -8.77 6.27 17.50
C PRO A 41 -9.21 6.78 16.13
N GLU A 42 -8.28 6.87 15.19
CA GLU A 42 -8.56 7.34 13.84
C GLU A 42 -9.64 6.39 13.31
N GLU A 43 -10.88 6.89 13.25
CA GLU A 43 -12.03 6.10 12.83
C GLU A 43 -11.71 5.59 11.43
N THR A 44 -11.33 4.33 11.33
CA THR A 44 -10.92 3.75 10.05
C THR A 44 -12.14 3.77 9.15
N LEU A 45 -12.09 4.59 8.11
CA LEU A 45 -13.17 4.73 7.16
C LEU A 45 -13.58 3.35 6.64
N LYS A 46 -14.82 2.94 6.88
CA LYS A 46 -15.33 1.66 6.44
C LYS A 46 -15.72 1.79 4.97
N LEU A 47 -14.83 1.36 4.09
CA LEU A 47 -15.12 1.29 2.66
C LEU A 47 -15.91 -0.01 2.34
N SER A 48 -16.87 0.08 1.44
CA SER A 48 -17.53 -1.06 0.78
C SER A 48 -16.85 -1.38 -0.54
N PHE A 49 -17.09 -2.56 -1.09
CA PHE A 49 -16.68 -2.84 -2.46
C PHE A 49 -17.45 -1.97 -3.46
N VAL A 50 -16.79 -1.63 -4.56
CA VAL A 50 -17.46 -0.99 -5.69
C VAL A 50 -18.06 -2.10 -6.56
N GLU A 51 -19.35 -1.99 -6.84
CA GLU A 51 -20.10 -2.91 -7.68
C GLU A 51 -20.34 -2.30 -9.05
N ARG A 52 -20.48 -3.14 -10.08
CA ARG A 52 -20.88 -2.73 -11.41
C ARG A 52 -22.33 -3.13 -11.66
N ASN A 53 -23.16 -2.18 -12.03
CA ASN A 53 -24.51 -2.43 -12.53
C ASN A 53 -24.68 -1.79 -13.91
N GLY A 54 -24.79 -2.63 -14.94
CA GLY A 54 -24.80 -2.17 -16.33
C GLY A 54 -23.51 -1.45 -16.70
N THR A 55 -23.61 -0.17 -17.04
CA THR A 55 -22.49 0.70 -17.46
C THR A 55 -21.97 1.61 -16.33
N GLN A 56 -22.51 1.49 -15.12
CA GLN A 56 -22.16 2.36 -14.00
C GLN A 56 -21.55 1.58 -12.84
N PHE A 57 -20.72 2.26 -12.04
CA PHE A 57 -20.23 1.79 -10.77
C PHE A 57 -21.04 2.34 -9.60
N TYR A 58 -21.15 1.56 -8.54
CA TYR A 58 -21.86 1.90 -7.30
C TYR A 58 -21.01 1.56 -6.08
N ALA A 59 -21.08 2.41 -5.07
CA ALA A 59 -20.56 2.14 -3.74
C ALA A 59 -21.62 2.56 -2.71
N ASP A 60 -21.94 1.69 -1.75
CA ASP A 60 -22.98 1.94 -0.73
C ASP A 60 -24.34 2.36 -1.34
N GLY A 61 -24.70 1.77 -2.48
CA GLY A 61 -25.95 2.07 -3.19
C GLY A 61 -25.97 3.41 -3.93
N GLN A 62 -24.89 4.18 -3.90
CA GLN A 62 -24.76 5.44 -4.63
C GLN A 62 -23.88 5.28 -5.87
N VAL A 63 -24.15 6.07 -6.90
CA VAL A 63 -23.32 6.08 -8.12
C VAL A 63 -21.91 6.50 -7.75
N PHE A 64 -20.94 5.68 -8.13
CA PHE A 64 -19.54 5.93 -7.90
C PHE A 64 -18.84 6.41 -9.18
N TYR A 65 -18.29 7.62 -9.12
CA TYR A 65 -17.52 8.20 -10.21
C TYR A 65 -16.03 8.03 -9.98
N VAL A 66 -15.33 7.51 -10.99
CA VAL A 66 -13.87 7.40 -10.98
C VAL A 66 -13.27 8.76 -11.33
N ASN A 67 -12.93 9.53 -10.31
CA ASN A 67 -12.18 10.78 -10.43
C ASN A 67 -10.79 10.53 -9.86
N GLY A 68 -9.78 10.39 -10.72
CA GLY A 68 -8.51 9.81 -10.27
C GLY A 68 -7.26 10.40 -10.90
N TRP A 69 -6.12 9.89 -10.41
CA TRP A 69 -4.80 10.24 -10.91
C TRP A 69 -3.86 9.04 -10.90
N ASN A 70 -2.67 9.19 -11.45
CA ASN A 70 -1.63 8.17 -11.48
C ASN A 70 -0.41 8.58 -10.63
N SER A 71 -0.03 7.72 -9.68
CA SER A 71 1.19 7.83 -8.87
C SER A 71 1.87 6.46 -8.75
N TYR A 72 2.52 6.03 -9.82
CA TYR A 72 3.14 4.71 -9.92
C TYR A 72 4.18 4.41 -8.81
N TRP A 73 4.81 5.44 -8.27
CA TRP A 73 5.96 5.40 -7.35
C TRP A 73 5.62 5.19 -5.86
N PHE A 74 4.37 5.05 -5.47
CA PHE A 74 3.95 5.00 -4.06
C PHE A 74 4.66 3.89 -3.28
N MET A 75 4.68 2.66 -3.80
CA MET A 75 5.33 1.53 -3.12
C MET A 75 6.83 1.80 -2.91
N GLU A 76 7.54 2.29 -3.94
CA GLU A 76 8.97 2.60 -3.85
C GLU A 76 9.27 3.66 -2.78
N HIS A 77 8.48 4.74 -2.73
CA HIS A 77 8.64 5.78 -1.72
C HIS A 77 8.31 5.28 -0.31
N ALA A 78 7.34 4.38 -0.18
CA ALA A 78 6.96 3.82 1.11
C ALA A 78 8.01 2.87 1.70
N VAL A 79 8.92 2.31 0.90
CA VAL A 79 10.07 1.52 1.37
C VAL A 79 11.01 2.37 2.23
N ASP A 80 11.26 3.60 1.82
CA ASP A 80 12.12 4.54 2.53
C ASP A 80 11.31 5.30 3.60
N VAL A 81 11.69 5.13 4.86
CA VAL A 81 11.02 5.78 6.00
C VAL A 81 10.98 7.30 5.84
N GLY A 82 12.05 7.91 5.32
CA GLY A 82 12.13 9.36 5.08
C GLY A 82 11.20 9.86 3.96
N ARG A 83 10.80 8.99 3.04
CA ARG A 83 9.91 9.31 1.93
C ARG A 83 8.44 8.97 2.17
N ARG A 84 8.13 8.13 3.17
CA ARG A 84 6.74 7.76 3.53
C ARG A 84 5.80 8.96 3.71
N PRO A 85 6.21 10.07 4.34
CA PRO A 85 5.36 11.24 4.47
C PRO A 85 4.85 11.80 3.13
N ARG A 86 5.59 11.63 2.02
CA ARG A 86 5.17 12.07 0.68
C ARG A 86 3.94 11.32 0.18
N VAL A 87 3.88 10.00 0.46
CA VAL A 87 2.72 9.16 0.10
C VAL A 87 1.48 9.67 0.83
N ARG A 88 1.59 9.86 2.16
CA ARG A 88 0.49 10.40 2.98
C ARG A 88 0.05 11.79 2.51
N THR A 89 0.99 12.70 2.31
CA THR A 89 0.69 14.07 1.85
C THR A 89 -0.05 14.07 0.52
N MET A 90 0.37 13.21 -0.43
CA MET A 90 -0.28 13.10 -1.73
C MET A 90 -1.71 12.58 -1.61
N LEU A 91 -1.92 11.50 -0.84
CA LEU A 91 -3.26 10.93 -0.62
C LEU A 91 -4.18 11.92 0.09
N GLN A 92 -3.66 12.62 1.11
CA GLN A 92 -4.41 13.66 1.82
C GLN A 92 -4.80 14.83 0.90
N ALA A 93 -3.87 15.29 0.06
CA ALA A 93 -4.14 16.36 -0.90
C ALA A 93 -5.17 15.93 -1.93
N ALA A 94 -5.05 14.71 -2.47
CA ALA A 94 -6.00 14.14 -3.42
C ALA A 94 -7.42 14.05 -2.82
N ALA A 95 -7.55 13.57 -1.59
CA ALA A 95 -8.83 13.50 -0.90
C ALA A 95 -9.46 14.90 -0.70
N LYS A 96 -8.66 15.90 -0.31
CA LYS A 96 -9.10 17.29 -0.21
C LYS A 96 -9.56 17.90 -1.54
N MET A 97 -9.02 17.41 -2.66
CA MET A 97 -9.43 17.80 -4.01
C MET A 97 -10.67 17.04 -4.52
N GLY A 98 -11.21 16.10 -3.72
CA GLY A 98 -12.36 15.27 -4.11
C GLY A 98 -11.99 14.14 -5.09
N LEU A 99 -10.71 13.76 -5.18
CA LEU A 99 -10.30 12.59 -5.96
C LEU A 99 -10.69 11.31 -5.23
N THR A 100 -11.08 10.28 -5.98
CA THR A 100 -11.62 9.03 -5.43
C THR A 100 -10.74 7.81 -5.70
N VAL A 101 -9.92 7.84 -6.76
CA VAL A 101 -9.14 6.69 -7.20
C VAL A 101 -7.70 7.09 -7.55
N CYS A 102 -6.73 6.30 -7.08
CA CYS A 102 -5.33 6.40 -7.49
C CYS A 102 -4.90 5.12 -8.21
N ARG A 103 -4.32 5.27 -9.39
CA ARG A 103 -3.60 4.17 -10.05
C ARG A 103 -2.15 4.15 -9.58
N THR A 104 -1.67 3.00 -9.10
CA THR A 104 -0.29 2.82 -8.63
C THR A 104 0.24 1.44 -9.00
N TRP A 105 1.56 1.26 -8.93
CA TRP A 105 2.18 -0.02 -9.23
C TRP A 105 2.35 -0.86 -7.97
N ALA A 106 1.93 -2.12 -8.06
CA ALA A 106 2.11 -3.15 -7.05
C ALA A 106 3.21 -4.14 -7.45
N PHE A 107 4.12 -3.77 -8.31
CA PHE A 107 5.22 -4.60 -8.81
C PHE A 107 6.55 -3.85 -8.79
N ASN A 108 7.62 -4.59 -8.67
CA ASN A 108 9.01 -4.25 -8.97
C ASN A 108 9.78 -5.57 -9.03
N ASP A 109 10.27 -5.93 -10.22
CA ASP A 109 10.77 -7.27 -10.53
C ASP A 109 12.28 -7.26 -10.68
N GLY A 110 13.02 -7.91 -9.77
CA GLY A 110 14.45 -8.16 -9.84
C GLY A 110 15.37 -6.94 -9.79
N ALA A 111 14.84 -5.72 -9.62
CA ALA A 111 15.61 -4.48 -9.60
C ALA A 111 15.91 -4.01 -8.15
N TYR A 112 16.41 -2.80 -8.02
CA TYR A 112 16.58 -2.16 -6.71
C TYR A 112 15.21 -2.00 -6.03
N ASN A 113 15.12 -2.35 -4.74
CA ASN A 113 13.87 -2.43 -4.00
C ASN A 113 12.81 -3.34 -4.68
N ALA A 114 13.26 -4.46 -5.25
CA ALA A 114 12.35 -5.42 -5.87
C ALA A 114 11.31 -5.94 -4.89
N LEU A 115 10.04 -5.93 -5.28
CA LEU A 115 8.99 -6.67 -4.59
C LEU A 115 9.20 -8.17 -4.78
N GLN A 116 9.41 -8.60 -6.04
CA GLN A 116 9.79 -9.97 -6.39
C GLN A 116 11.27 -10.00 -6.77
N ILE A 117 12.11 -10.60 -5.93
CA ILE A 117 13.57 -10.70 -6.12
C ILE A 117 13.91 -11.70 -7.23
N SER A 118 13.22 -12.83 -7.21
CA SER A 118 13.27 -13.89 -8.23
C SER A 118 11.93 -14.64 -8.19
N PRO A 119 11.61 -15.51 -9.17
CA PRO A 119 10.32 -16.19 -9.21
C PRO A 119 9.93 -16.83 -7.86
N GLY A 120 8.83 -16.38 -7.27
CA GLY A 120 8.33 -16.87 -5.99
C GLY A 120 9.10 -16.41 -4.74
N LYS A 121 10.13 -15.56 -4.87
CA LYS A 121 10.85 -14.98 -3.73
C LYS A 121 10.60 -13.48 -3.64
N PHE A 122 10.12 -13.06 -2.48
CA PHE A 122 9.65 -11.69 -2.24
C PHE A 122 10.46 -11.00 -1.15
N ASP A 123 10.63 -9.68 -1.27
CA ASP A 123 11.16 -8.83 -0.19
C ASP A 123 10.01 -8.37 0.70
N GLU A 124 9.95 -8.93 1.91
CA GLU A 124 8.91 -8.60 2.89
C GLU A 124 8.94 -7.10 3.29
N ARG A 125 10.09 -6.47 3.24
CA ARG A 125 10.24 -5.02 3.49
C ARG A 125 9.47 -4.20 2.45
N VAL A 126 9.51 -4.63 1.19
CA VAL A 126 8.80 -3.97 0.08
C VAL A 126 7.29 -4.30 0.12
N PHE A 127 6.92 -5.53 0.47
CA PHE A 127 5.53 -5.88 0.72
C PHE A 127 4.92 -5.03 1.83
N ARG A 128 5.62 -4.83 2.96
CA ARG A 128 5.15 -3.95 4.04
C ARG A 128 5.00 -2.50 3.60
N ALA A 129 5.80 -2.05 2.65
CA ALA A 129 5.64 -0.72 2.06
C ALA A 129 4.34 -0.63 1.24
N LEU A 130 4.00 -1.67 0.47
CA LEU A 130 2.72 -1.76 -0.23
C LEU A 130 1.53 -1.86 0.73
N ASP A 131 1.65 -2.67 1.80
CA ASP A 131 0.65 -2.73 2.89
C ASP A 131 0.34 -1.33 3.43
N LEU A 132 1.38 -0.54 3.69
CA LEU A 132 1.25 0.82 4.19
C LEU A 132 0.55 1.74 3.18
N VAL A 133 0.88 1.64 1.89
CA VAL A 133 0.22 2.43 0.83
C VAL A 133 -1.28 2.16 0.81
N ILE A 134 -1.69 0.89 0.87
CA ILE A 134 -3.10 0.49 0.88
C ILE A 134 -3.79 1.02 2.14
N ALA A 135 -3.16 0.86 3.31
CA ALA A 135 -3.71 1.36 4.57
C ALA A 135 -3.87 2.90 4.60
N GLU A 136 -2.89 3.63 4.07
CA GLU A 136 -2.96 5.10 3.97
C GLU A 136 -4.04 5.53 2.97
N ALA A 137 -4.18 4.86 1.82
CA ALA A 137 -5.25 5.12 0.87
C ALA A 137 -6.64 4.94 1.53
N ARG A 138 -6.82 3.85 2.29
CA ARG A 138 -8.04 3.58 3.05
C ARG A 138 -8.38 4.71 4.03
N ARG A 139 -7.39 5.21 4.79
CA ARG A 139 -7.58 6.31 5.74
C ARG A 139 -8.12 7.58 5.09
N HIS A 140 -7.74 7.81 3.85
CA HIS A 140 -8.14 8.99 3.10
C HIS A 140 -9.34 8.76 2.16
N GLY A 141 -9.98 7.58 2.21
CA GLY A 141 -11.11 7.24 1.36
C GLY A 141 -10.76 7.10 -0.13
N ILE A 142 -9.47 6.98 -0.44
CA ILE A 142 -8.96 6.78 -1.81
C ILE A 142 -8.93 5.29 -2.11
N ARG A 143 -9.47 4.91 -3.25
CA ARG A 143 -9.39 3.54 -3.78
C ARG A 143 -8.20 3.40 -4.71
N LEU A 144 -7.68 2.17 -4.85
CA LEU A 144 -6.48 1.91 -5.64
C LEU A 144 -6.77 1.03 -6.84
N ILE A 145 -6.22 1.39 -7.99
CA ILE A 145 -5.99 0.48 -9.11
C ILE A 145 -4.55 0.00 -8.99
N LEU A 146 -4.37 -1.30 -8.77
CA LEU A 146 -3.05 -1.92 -8.59
C LEU A 146 -2.61 -2.60 -9.87
N CYS A 147 -1.57 -2.05 -10.51
CA CYS A 147 -0.95 -2.64 -11.69
C CYS A 147 0.06 -3.72 -11.27
N LEU A 148 0.05 -4.89 -11.95
CA LEU A 148 0.77 -6.10 -11.52
C LEU A 148 2.07 -6.38 -12.27
N VAL A 149 2.29 -5.80 -13.44
CA VAL A 149 3.54 -5.93 -14.20
C VAL A 149 3.66 -4.83 -15.25
N ASN A 150 4.88 -4.59 -15.73
CA ASN A 150 5.12 -3.64 -16.82
C ASN A 150 5.44 -4.36 -18.13
N ASN A 151 4.86 -3.89 -19.23
CA ASN A 151 5.31 -4.25 -20.56
C ASN A 151 6.72 -3.71 -20.87
N LEU A 152 7.04 -2.53 -20.33
CA LEU A 152 8.33 -1.88 -20.47
C LEU A 152 9.36 -2.44 -19.49
N LYS A 153 10.64 -2.17 -19.75
CA LYS A 153 11.76 -2.64 -18.91
C LYS A 153 11.83 -1.94 -17.55
N ALA A 154 11.20 -0.77 -17.40
CA ALA A 154 11.21 -0.04 -16.14
C ALA A 154 10.57 -0.89 -15.02
N TYR A 155 11.22 -0.96 -13.85
CA TYR A 155 10.87 -1.82 -12.73
C TYR A 155 10.85 -3.33 -13.08
N GLY A 156 11.69 -3.75 -14.02
CA GLY A 156 11.84 -5.15 -14.47
C GLY A 156 10.83 -5.55 -15.52
N GLY A 157 9.56 -5.71 -15.14
CA GLY A 157 8.46 -6.03 -16.04
C GLY A 157 8.64 -7.33 -16.80
N LYS A 158 7.91 -7.51 -17.92
CA LYS A 158 7.95 -8.74 -18.72
C LYS A 158 9.38 -9.16 -19.10
N THR A 159 10.26 -8.19 -19.36
CA THR A 159 11.68 -8.46 -19.68
C THR A 159 12.39 -9.21 -18.56
N GLN A 160 12.10 -8.90 -17.30
CA GLN A 160 12.72 -9.59 -16.17
C GLN A 160 12.23 -11.02 -16.02
N TYR A 161 10.95 -11.29 -16.28
CA TYR A 161 10.41 -12.66 -16.28
C TYR A 161 11.05 -13.53 -17.36
N VAL A 162 11.23 -12.99 -18.57
CA VAL A 162 11.94 -13.66 -19.64
C VAL A 162 13.39 -13.94 -19.26
N LYS A 163 14.07 -12.97 -18.66
CA LYS A 163 15.45 -13.12 -18.16
C LYS A 163 15.56 -14.24 -17.12
N TRP A 164 14.63 -14.34 -16.17
CA TRP A 164 14.62 -15.39 -15.17
C TRP A 164 14.48 -16.79 -15.81
N ALA A 165 13.51 -16.96 -16.71
CA ALA A 165 13.32 -18.23 -17.41
C ALA A 165 14.57 -18.62 -18.24
N TRP A 166 15.21 -17.65 -18.86
CA TRP A 166 16.46 -17.86 -19.60
C TRP A 166 17.61 -18.27 -18.69
N GLN A 167 17.77 -17.61 -17.54
CA GLN A 167 18.80 -17.93 -16.55
C GLN A 167 18.64 -19.35 -15.96
N GLU A 168 17.41 -19.82 -15.83
CA GLU A 168 17.08 -21.17 -15.37
C GLU A 168 17.15 -22.23 -16.49
N GLY A 169 17.43 -21.82 -17.75
CA GLY A 169 17.52 -22.72 -18.89
C GLY A 169 16.20 -23.32 -19.35
N ILE A 170 15.07 -22.73 -18.97
CA ILE A 170 13.71 -23.22 -19.26
C ILE A 170 12.90 -22.29 -20.18
N GLY A 171 13.45 -21.14 -20.56
CA GLY A 171 12.80 -20.20 -21.47
C GLY A 171 12.82 -20.71 -22.91
N LEU A 172 11.67 -20.66 -23.59
CA LEU A 172 11.53 -21.10 -24.98
C LEU A 172 12.15 -20.11 -25.99
N SER A 173 12.20 -18.83 -25.63
CA SER A 173 12.68 -17.74 -26.48
C SER A 173 13.24 -16.60 -25.67
N SER A 174 14.23 -15.89 -26.21
CA SER A 174 14.76 -14.63 -25.65
C SER A 174 13.91 -13.40 -25.99
N SER A 175 12.88 -13.56 -26.83
CA SER A 175 11.93 -12.49 -27.12
C SER A 175 11.17 -12.08 -25.85
N ASN A 176 11.05 -10.77 -25.61
CA ASN A 176 10.26 -10.26 -24.50
C ASN A 176 8.76 -10.64 -24.58
N ASP A 177 8.28 -10.94 -25.77
CA ASP A 177 6.90 -11.36 -26.00
C ASP A 177 6.64 -12.81 -25.57
N SER A 178 7.70 -13.61 -25.32
CA SER A 178 7.54 -14.95 -24.72
C SER A 178 6.84 -14.88 -23.35
N PHE A 179 6.83 -13.73 -22.69
CA PHE A 179 6.01 -13.46 -21.51
C PHE A 179 4.55 -13.87 -21.71
N PHE A 180 4.00 -13.67 -22.90
CA PHE A 180 2.58 -13.91 -23.17
C PHE A 180 2.25 -15.36 -23.51
N TYR A 181 3.21 -16.16 -23.97
CA TYR A 181 2.93 -17.52 -24.45
C TYR A 181 3.80 -18.63 -23.82
N ASP A 182 4.97 -18.31 -23.25
CA ASP A 182 5.81 -19.30 -22.60
C ASP A 182 5.15 -19.85 -21.33
N PRO A 183 4.88 -21.17 -21.22
CA PRO A 183 4.15 -21.73 -20.08
C PRO A 183 4.90 -21.59 -18.75
N ASN A 184 6.23 -21.57 -18.74
CA ASN A 184 7.03 -21.41 -17.53
C ASN A 184 6.92 -19.96 -17.02
N ILE A 185 7.05 -19.00 -17.93
CA ILE A 185 6.94 -17.58 -17.60
C ILE A 185 5.52 -17.26 -17.12
N ARG A 186 4.49 -17.79 -17.78
CA ARG A 186 3.08 -17.69 -17.34
C ARG A 186 2.90 -18.26 -15.94
N ARG A 187 3.52 -19.38 -15.61
CA ARG A 187 3.48 -19.98 -14.28
C ARG A 187 4.09 -19.04 -13.23
N TYR A 188 5.25 -18.41 -13.54
CA TYR A 188 5.87 -17.44 -12.64
C TYR A 188 4.93 -16.27 -12.37
N PHE A 189 4.35 -15.70 -13.41
CA PHE A 189 3.45 -14.57 -13.27
C PHE A 189 2.15 -14.93 -12.53
N LYS A 190 1.56 -16.10 -12.84
CA LYS A 190 0.40 -16.60 -12.08
C LYS A 190 0.68 -16.77 -10.59
N ASN A 191 1.84 -17.32 -10.24
CA ASN A 191 2.24 -17.46 -8.85
C ASN A 191 2.44 -16.10 -8.17
N TYR A 192 2.99 -15.13 -8.88
CA TYR A 192 3.11 -13.75 -8.42
C TYR A 192 1.72 -13.15 -8.15
N VAL A 193 0.83 -13.18 -9.12
CA VAL A 193 -0.55 -12.67 -9.00
C VAL A 193 -1.24 -13.30 -7.79
N LYS A 194 -1.19 -14.64 -7.68
CA LYS A 194 -1.77 -15.35 -6.53
C LYS A 194 -1.21 -14.85 -5.21
N THR A 195 0.12 -14.70 -5.11
CA THR A 195 0.77 -14.23 -3.88
C THR A 195 0.32 -12.82 -3.50
N VAL A 196 0.18 -11.92 -4.48
CA VAL A 196 -0.29 -10.55 -4.22
C VAL A 196 -1.75 -10.56 -3.79
N LEU A 197 -2.62 -11.29 -4.48
CA LEU A 197 -4.05 -11.36 -4.14
C LEU A 197 -4.30 -11.90 -2.74
N THR A 198 -3.54 -12.95 -2.34
CA THR A 198 -3.68 -13.60 -1.03
C THR A 198 -2.79 -12.99 0.07
N ARG A 199 -2.07 -11.90 -0.25
CA ARG A 199 -1.28 -11.18 0.74
C ARG A 199 -2.18 -10.65 1.85
N LYS A 200 -1.92 -11.05 3.08
CA LYS A 200 -2.55 -10.45 4.25
C LYS A 200 -1.82 -9.16 4.62
N ASN A 201 -2.48 -8.03 4.48
CA ASN A 201 -1.94 -6.73 4.82
C ASN A 201 -1.58 -6.66 6.31
N THR A 202 -0.34 -6.33 6.63
CA THR A 202 0.16 -6.31 8.02
C THR A 202 -0.41 -5.13 8.84
N VAL A 203 -1.00 -4.14 8.21
CA VAL A 203 -1.59 -2.96 8.87
C VAL A 203 -3.10 -3.12 9.04
N THR A 204 -3.81 -3.54 7.97
CA THR A 204 -5.29 -3.67 8.00
C THR A 204 -5.77 -5.05 8.43
N GLY A 205 -4.91 -6.07 8.32
CA GLY A 205 -5.26 -7.46 8.62
C GLY A 205 -6.13 -8.15 7.57
N LEU A 206 -6.47 -7.46 6.47
CA LEU A 206 -7.26 -8.01 5.36
C LEU A 206 -6.36 -8.65 4.29
N GLU A 207 -6.85 -9.68 3.61
CA GLU A 207 -6.23 -10.10 2.36
C GLU A 207 -6.47 -9.03 1.30
N TYR A 208 -5.50 -8.82 0.39
CA TYR A 208 -5.63 -7.77 -0.63
C TYR A 208 -6.88 -7.95 -1.50
N ARG A 209 -7.20 -9.19 -1.87
CA ARG A 209 -8.42 -9.48 -2.64
C ARG A 209 -9.73 -9.16 -1.90
N ASP A 210 -9.68 -9.13 -0.55
CA ASP A 210 -10.83 -8.87 0.32
C ASP A 210 -10.84 -7.43 0.86
N ASP A 211 -9.88 -6.58 0.42
CA ASP A 211 -9.79 -5.20 0.84
C ASP A 211 -10.52 -4.27 -0.16
N PRO A 212 -11.66 -3.67 0.23
CA PRO A 212 -12.43 -2.77 -0.64
C PRO A 212 -11.69 -1.47 -0.99
N THR A 213 -10.52 -1.20 -0.39
CA THR A 213 -9.64 -0.12 -0.82
C THR A 213 -9.07 -0.42 -2.22
N ILE A 214 -8.94 -1.70 -2.59
CA ILE A 214 -8.49 -2.09 -3.91
C ILE A 214 -9.70 -2.14 -4.84
N PHE A 215 -9.80 -1.12 -5.70
CA PHE A 215 -10.91 -0.96 -6.63
C PHE A 215 -10.79 -1.89 -7.84
N ALA A 216 -9.57 -2.03 -8.36
CA ALA A 216 -9.34 -2.85 -9.55
C ALA A 216 -7.90 -3.36 -9.61
N TRP A 217 -7.73 -4.46 -10.34
CA TRP A 217 -6.46 -5.06 -10.71
C TRP A 217 -6.19 -4.78 -12.18
N GLU A 218 -5.03 -4.24 -12.47
CA GLU A 218 -4.55 -4.05 -13.83
C GLU A 218 -3.44 -5.07 -14.12
N LEU A 219 -3.69 -5.96 -15.05
CA LEU A 219 -2.79 -7.09 -15.29
C LEU A 219 -1.42 -6.64 -15.78
N ILE A 220 -1.36 -5.62 -16.64
CA ILE A 220 -0.10 -5.12 -17.20
C ILE A 220 -0.20 -3.66 -17.61
N ASN A 221 0.83 -2.87 -17.31
CA ASN A 221 0.98 -1.52 -17.81
C ASN A 221 1.38 -1.54 -19.29
N GLU A 222 0.66 -0.80 -20.12
CA GLU A 222 0.92 -0.60 -21.56
C GLU A 222 1.14 -1.91 -22.35
N PRO A 223 0.22 -2.89 -22.34
CA PRO A 223 0.41 -4.18 -22.98
C PRO A 223 0.66 -4.03 -24.49
N ARG A 224 1.73 -4.68 -24.97
CA ARG A 224 2.09 -4.74 -26.40
C ARG A 224 2.76 -6.07 -26.71
N CYS A 225 2.31 -6.73 -27.76
CA CYS A 225 2.96 -7.90 -28.33
C CYS A 225 3.50 -7.52 -29.72
N MET A 226 4.81 -7.35 -29.82
CA MET A 226 5.45 -6.91 -31.08
C MET A 226 5.47 -8.02 -32.12
N THR A 227 5.42 -9.28 -31.67
CA THR A 227 5.38 -10.46 -32.55
C THR A 227 3.99 -10.78 -33.07
N ASP A 228 2.95 -10.18 -32.47
CA ASP A 228 1.56 -10.34 -32.89
C ASP A 228 0.81 -8.99 -32.79
N PRO A 229 0.78 -8.20 -33.87
CA PRO A 229 0.11 -6.94 -33.92
C PRO A 229 -1.44 -7.05 -34.01
N THR A 230 -2.00 -8.26 -34.22
CA THR A 230 -3.47 -8.47 -34.22
C THR A 230 -4.07 -8.32 -32.84
N GLY A 231 -3.30 -8.61 -31.79
CA GLY A 231 -3.73 -8.60 -30.41
C GLY A 231 -4.25 -9.95 -29.89
N ASP A 232 -4.34 -10.97 -30.73
CA ASP A 232 -4.86 -12.28 -30.34
C ASP A 232 -4.04 -12.92 -29.22
N THR A 233 -2.69 -12.82 -29.30
CA THR A 233 -1.78 -13.31 -28.26
C THR A 233 -2.03 -12.61 -26.92
N LEU A 234 -2.29 -11.30 -26.92
CA LEU A 234 -2.63 -10.56 -25.72
C LEU A 234 -3.97 -11.00 -25.15
N GLN A 235 -4.99 -11.12 -26.00
CA GLN A 235 -6.33 -11.53 -25.58
C GLN A 235 -6.30 -12.93 -24.94
N VAL A 236 -5.72 -13.92 -25.62
CA VAL A 236 -5.58 -15.28 -25.08
C VAL A 236 -4.77 -15.31 -23.78
N SER A 237 -3.73 -14.45 -23.67
CA SER A 237 -2.96 -14.34 -22.44
C SER A 237 -3.85 -13.85 -21.28
N PHE A 238 -4.65 -12.84 -21.50
CA PHE A 238 -5.53 -12.28 -20.45
C PHE A 238 -6.68 -13.20 -20.08
N ASP A 239 -7.28 -13.93 -21.03
CA ASP A 239 -8.36 -14.88 -20.78
C ASP A 239 -7.94 -16.05 -19.88
N LEU A 240 -6.64 -16.28 -19.72
CA LEU A 240 -6.10 -17.33 -18.84
C LEU A 240 -5.97 -16.89 -17.37
N TYR A 241 -6.17 -15.60 -17.05
CA TYR A 241 -6.04 -15.07 -15.68
C TYR A 241 -7.37 -14.93 -14.90
N PRO A 242 -8.59 -14.95 -15.50
CA PRO A 242 -9.84 -14.71 -14.76
C PRO A 242 -10.19 -15.80 -13.74
N HIS A 243 -9.50 -16.93 -13.72
CA HIS A 243 -9.76 -18.05 -12.82
C HIS A 243 -8.74 -18.16 -11.65
N CYS A 244 -8.15 -17.07 -11.23
CA CYS A 244 -7.39 -17.00 -9.97
C CYS A 244 -8.35 -16.82 -8.78
N ASN A 245 -9.33 -17.76 -8.63
CA ASN A 245 -10.16 -17.90 -7.44
C ASN A 245 -9.37 -18.56 -6.29
#